data_e806292854584cd21b02b0af0746768d
#
_entry.id   e806292854584cd21b02b0af0746768d
#
_cell.length_a   1.000
_cell.length_b   1.000
_cell.length_c   1.000
_cell.angle_alpha   90.00
_cell.angle_beta   90.00
_cell.angle_gamma   90.00
#
_symmetry.space_group_name_H-M   'P 1'
#
loop_
_entity.id
_entity.type
_entity.pdbx_description
1 polymer ?
#
loop_
_entity_poly.entity_id
_entity_poly.type
_entity_poly.pdbx_seq_one_letter_code
_entity_poly.pdbx_strand_id
1 'polypeptide(L)'
;MPCNCEELESRERDALAPYAQFSVYSRGRNVHEPPPEWRTQYQRDRDRIIHSRAFRRLDCKTQVFLSGSGDHLRTRLTHTMEVAAIARNIARALRLNEDLTEAIALGHDLGHSPFGHSGEQALDDLMRDHGGFEHNKQSRRVVELLEHKYPAFPGLNLTWETLEGLAKHDTVPEPPLGQAATEFHHSSLEAQVADLADEITYYSHDLDDGLDSGLLTEERLERDIDFWRDASGRMRSEHGDLADECRHYFII
;
A
#
# COMPACT_ATOMS: atom_id res chain seq x y z
N MET A 1 -32.34 -1.08 -10.07
CA MET A 1 -32.12 -1.93 -8.92
C MET A 1 -30.72 -1.67 -8.38
N PRO A 2 -30.38 -1.88 -7.11
CA PRO A 2 -29.01 -1.78 -6.66
C PRO A 2 -28.16 -2.84 -7.36
N CYS A 3 -26.89 -2.49 -7.66
CA CYS A 3 -25.94 -3.37 -8.32
C CYS A 3 -25.50 -4.49 -7.36
N ASN A 4 -25.62 -5.74 -7.74
CA ASN A 4 -25.18 -6.88 -6.96
C ASN A 4 -23.74 -7.32 -7.34
N CYS A 5 -23.19 -8.33 -6.62
CA CYS A 5 -21.83 -8.82 -6.87
C CYS A 5 -21.64 -9.31 -8.30
N GLU A 6 -22.60 -10.05 -8.88
CA GLU A 6 -22.52 -10.59 -10.25
C GLU A 6 -22.46 -9.49 -11.30
N GLU A 7 -23.22 -8.39 -11.10
CA GLU A 7 -23.18 -7.21 -11.97
C GLU A 7 -21.85 -6.46 -11.85
N LEU A 8 -21.25 -6.39 -10.67
CA LEU A 8 -19.92 -5.80 -10.47
C LEU A 8 -18.84 -6.64 -11.17
N GLU A 9 -18.88 -7.95 -11.01
CA GLU A 9 -17.95 -8.87 -11.69
C GLU A 9 -18.15 -8.85 -13.22
N SER A 10 -19.39 -8.61 -13.71
CA SER A 10 -19.61 -8.41 -15.14
C SER A 10 -18.95 -7.13 -15.65
N ARG A 11 -19.03 -6.04 -14.89
CA ARG A 11 -18.36 -4.78 -15.22
C ARG A 11 -16.82 -4.94 -15.21
N GLU A 12 -16.26 -5.71 -14.28
CA GLU A 12 -14.83 -6.05 -14.33
C GLU A 12 -14.46 -6.72 -15.64
N ARG A 13 -15.24 -7.72 -16.11
CA ARG A 13 -14.98 -8.40 -17.39
C ARG A 13 -14.99 -7.47 -18.60
N ASP A 14 -15.84 -6.45 -18.57
CA ASP A 14 -15.95 -5.50 -19.66
C ASP A 14 -14.87 -4.41 -19.64
N ALA A 15 -14.38 -4.04 -18.44
CA ALA A 15 -13.50 -2.90 -18.24
C ALA A 15 -12.01 -3.25 -18.12
N LEU A 16 -11.70 -4.37 -17.45
CA LEU A 16 -10.32 -4.73 -17.14
C LEU A 16 -9.58 -5.34 -18.34
N ALA A 17 -8.27 -5.23 -18.30
CA ALA A 17 -7.39 -5.87 -19.27
C ALA A 17 -7.34 -7.40 -19.04
N PRO A 18 -7.09 -8.22 -20.08
CA PRO A 18 -7.06 -9.69 -19.94
C PRO A 18 -6.00 -10.22 -18.96
N TYR A 19 -4.99 -9.41 -18.63
CA TYR A 19 -3.92 -9.75 -17.69
C TYR A 19 -4.19 -9.29 -16.25
N ALA A 20 -5.32 -8.61 -16.01
CA ALA A 20 -5.71 -8.16 -14.67
C ALA A 20 -6.26 -9.31 -13.82
N GLN A 21 -6.27 -9.14 -12.50
CA GLN A 21 -6.89 -10.07 -11.57
C GLN A 21 -8.40 -9.80 -11.47
N PHE A 22 -9.20 -10.74 -11.93
CA PHE A 22 -10.67 -10.64 -11.86
C PHE A 22 -11.19 -11.22 -10.55
N SER A 23 -12.08 -10.52 -9.86
CA SER A 23 -12.67 -10.98 -8.60
C SER A 23 -13.34 -12.35 -8.72
N VAL A 24 -14.00 -12.63 -9.86
CA VAL A 24 -14.70 -13.89 -10.13
C VAL A 24 -13.74 -15.08 -10.21
N TYR A 25 -12.47 -14.86 -10.53
CA TYR A 25 -11.43 -15.90 -10.62
C TYR A 25 -10.52 -15.95 -9.40
N SER A 26 -10.89 -15.24 -8.31
CA SER A 26 -10.13 -15.31 -7.07
C SER A 26 -10.00 -16.75 -6.58
N ARG A 27 -8.81 -17.11 -6.09
CA ARG A 27 -8.54 -18.38 -5.41
C ARG A 27 -9.29 -18.52 -4.08
N GLY A 28 -9.91 -17.42 -3.64
CA GLY A 28 -10.74 -17.39 -2.44
C GLY A 28 -9.94 -17.16 -1.15
N ARG A 29 -10.50 -17.67 -0.06
CA ARG A 29 -10.06 -17.42 1.30
C ARG A 29 -9.73 -18.72 2.01
N ASN A 30 -8.85 -18.66 3.03
CA ASN A 30 -8.50 -19.84 3.84
C ASN A 30 -9.72 -20.45 4.53
N VAL A 31 -10.60 -19.61 5.09
CA VAL A 31 -11.87 -20.06 5.66
C VAL A 31 -12.99 -19.69 4.69
N HIS A 32 -13.76 -20.69 4.27
CA HIS A 32 -14.85 -20.46 3.33
C HIS A 32 -15.92 -19.55 3.94
N GLU A 33 -16.33 -18.54 3.18
CA GLU A 33 -17.43 -17.63 3.49
C GLU A 33 -18.34 -17.49 2.26
N PRO A 34 -19.64 -17.26 2.46
CA PRO A 34 -20.52 -16.99 1.32
C PRO A 34 -20.06 -15.74 0.55
N PRO A 35 -20.26 -15.71 -0.76
CA PRO A 35 -19.91 -14.55 -1.58
C PRO A 35 -20.61 -13.28 -1.05
N PRO A 36 -19.97 -12.12 -1.19
CA PRO A 36 -20.62 -10.87 -0.80
C PRO A 36 -21.82 -10.57 -1.71
N GLU A 37 -22.85 -9.97 -1.18
CA GLU A 37 -24.07 -9.68 -1.94
C GLU A 37 -23.93 -8.42 -2.82
N TRP A 38 -23.27 -7.36 -2.28
CA TRP A 38 -23.25 -6.00 -2.86
C TRP A 38 -21.85 -5.47 -3.18
N ARG A 39 -20.85 -6.31 -3.17
CA ARG A 39 -19.45 -5.93 -3.43
C ARG A 39 -18.66 -7.12 -3.94
N THR A 40 -17.52 -6.88 -4.60
CA THR A 40 -16.61 -7.94 -5.03
C THR A 40 -15.81 -8.50 -3.85
N GLN A 41 -15.05 -9.59 -4.08
CA GLN A 41 -14.16 -10.18 -3.09
C GLN A 41 -13.07 -9.21 -2.66
N TYR A 42 -12.50 -8.45 -3.59
CA TYR A 42 -11.42 -7.48 -3.32
C TYR A 42 -11.95 -6.24 -2.59
N GLN A 43 -13.16 -5.77 -2.91
CA GLN A 43 -13.83 -4.72 -2.13
C GLN A 43 -14.06 -5.15 -0.68
N ARG A 44 -14.41 -6.43 -0.45
CA ARG A 44 -14.52 -6.98 0.91
C ARG A 44 -13.18 -6.94 1.64
N ASP A 45 -12.07 -7.24 0.96
CA ASP A 45 -10.73 -7.21 1.57
C ASP A 45 -10.32 -5.80 1.95
N ARG A 46 -10.46 -4.84 1.04
CA ARG A 46 -10.24 -3.42 1.31
C ARG A 46 -11.00 -2.95 2.55
N ASP A 47 -12.29 -3.24 2.62
CA ASP A 47 -13.13 -2.84 3.75
C ASP A 47 -12.66 -3.51 5.06
N ARG A 48 -12.23 -4.77 5.02
CA ARG A 48 -11.69 -5.48 6.18
C ARG A 48 -10.42 -4.84 6.70
N ILE A 49 -9.51 -4.43 5.80
CA ILE A 49 -8.27 -3.74 6.13
C ILE A 49 -8.58 -2.38 6.77
N ILE A 50 -9.35 -1.51 6.11
CA ILE A 50 -9.71 -0.18 6.59
C ILE A 50 -10.37 -0.25 7.99
N HIS A 51 -11.22 -1.23 8.21
CA HIS A 51 -11.93 -1.40 9.49
C HIS A 51 -11.13 -2.18 10.55
N SER A 52 -9.87 -2.56 10.30
CA SER A 52 -9.01 -3.24 11.28
C SER A 52 -8.50 -2.27 12.37
N ARG A 53 -8.05 -2.83 13.50
CA ARG A 53 -7.38 -2.04 14.54
C ARG A 53 -5.97 -1.64 14.10
N ALA A 54 -5.30 -2.51 13.36
CA ALA A 54 -3.97 -2.26 12.84
C ALA A 54 -3.95 -1.04 11.92
N PHE A 55 -4.93 -0.91 11.01
CA PHE A 55 -5.05 0.24 10.13
C PHE A 55 -5.18 1.56 10.90
N ARG A 56 -6.05 1.62 11.91
CA ARG A 56 -6.18 2.83 12.76
C ARG A 56 -4.91 3.18 13.53
N ARG A 57 -4.08 2.17 13.89
CA ARG A 57 -2.81 2.40 14.57
C ARG A 57 -1.74 3.04 13.70
N LEU A 58 -1.90 3.02 12.38
CA LEU A 58 -0.98 3.72 11.46
C LEU A 58 -0.93 5.23 11.74
N ASP A 59 -2.02 5.81 12.23
CA ASP A 59 -2.07 7.22 12.63
C ASP A 59 -1.11 7.57 13.78
N CYS A 60 -0.79 6.61 14.62
CA CYS A 60 0.12 6.77 15.75
C CYS A 60 1.56 6.29 15.45
N LYS A 61 1.86 5.92 14.20
CA LYS A 61 3.18 5.47 13.77
C LYS A 61 3.86 6.55 12.96
N THR A 62 5.13 6.77 13.25
CA THR A 62 6.01 7.69 12.56
C THR A 62 6.26 7.24 11.12
N GLN A 63 6.19 8.16 10.15
CA GLN A 63 6.71 7.93 8.80
C GLN A 63 8.21 8.24 8.78
N VAL A 64 8.59 9.50 8.82
CA VAL A 64 9.98 9.98 8.92
C VAL A 64 10.19 10.75 10.22
N PHE A 65 9.30 11.69 10.53
CA PHE A 65 9.36 12.54 11.72
C PHE A 65 8.49 11.99 12.85
N LEU A 66 8.92 12.22 14.09
CA LEU A 66 8.16 11.79 15.27
C LEU A 66 6.77 12.43 15.28
N SER A 67 5.74 11.63 15.52
CA SER A 67 4.38 12.13 15.72
C SER A 67 4.37 13.23 16.82
N GLY A 68 3.80 14.40 16.48
CA GLY A 68 3.76 15.55 17.37
C GLY A 68 4.90 16.56 17.18
N SER A 69 5.83 16.35 16.26
CA SER A 69 6.84 17.34 15.87
C SER A 69 6.24 18.50 15.04
N GLY A 70 5.09 18.28 14.43
CA GLY A 70 4.27 19.23 13.67
C GLY A 70 2.93 18.60 13.33
N ASP A 71 1.88 19.40 13.23
CA ASP A 71 0.52 18.92 12.94
C ASP A 71 0.29 18.63 11.45
N HIS A 72 1.20 19.07 10.57
CA HIS A 72 1.19 18.90 9.13
C HIS A 72 2.09 17.74 8.67
N LEU A 73 2.99 17.22 9.54
CA LEU A 73 3.90 16.13 9.18
C LEU A 73 3.16 14.80 9.02
N ARG A 74 3.60 14.02 8.05
CA ARG A 74 2.94 12.77 7.66
C ARG A 74 3.04 11.69 8.72
N THR A 75 1.90 11.03 8.97
CA THR A 75 1.83 9.75 9.68
C THR A 75 1.87 8.60 8.68
N ARG A 76 2.09 7.36 9.14
CA ARG A 76 1.97 6.20 8.26
C ARG A 76 0.57 6.03 7.68
N LEU A 77 -0.47 6.52 8.37
CA LEU A 77 -1.83 6.49 7.84
C LEU A 77 -1.98 7.38 6.62
N THR A 78 -1.52 8.64 6.69
CA THR A 78 -1.61 9.57 5.56
C THR A 78 -0.77 9.10 4.38
N HIS A 79 0.46 8.61 4.63
CA HIS A 79 1.30 7.96 3.61
C HIS A 79 0.56 6.81 2.93
N THR A 80 0.03 5.85 3.70
CA THR A 80 -0.69 4.68 3.15
C THR A 80 -1.90 5.09 2.30
N MET A 81 -2.60 6.15 2.68
CA MET A 81 -3.73 6.68 1.88
C MET A 81 -3.26 7.30 0.56
N GLU A 82 -2.14 8.02 0.55
CA GLU A 82 -1.56 8.61 -0.66
C GLU A 82 -1.01 7.52 -1.59
N VAL A 83 -0.32 6.50 -1.04
CA VAL A 83 0.09 5.29 -1.80
C VAL A 83 -1.11 4.64 -2.48
N ALA A 84 -2.20 4.42 -1.75
CA ALA A 84 -3.41 3.81 -2.31
C ALA A 84 -4.04 4.66 -3.42
N ALA A 85 -4.02 5.99 -3.30
CA ALA A 85 -4.52 6.89 -4.33
C ALA A 85 -3.68 6.84 -5.61
N ILE A 86 -2.35 6.87 -5.50
CA ILE A 86 -1.41 6.76 -6.63
C ILE A 86 -1.53 5.38 -7.28
N ALA A 87 -1.52 4.31 -6.48
CA ALA A 87 -1.65 2.93 -6.95
C ALA A 87 -2.94 2.74 -7.78
N ARG A 88 -4.07 3.25 -7.30
CA ARG A 88 -5.34 3.20 -8.04
C ARG A 88 -5.29 3.95 -9.35
N ASN A 89 -4.65 5.12 -9.40
CA ASN A 89 -4.52 5.89 -10.65
C ASN A 89 -3.69 5.12 -11.69
N ILE A 90 -2.60 4.48 -11.28
CA ILE A 90 -1.77 3.64 -12.15
C ILE A 90 -2.57 2.39 -12.59
N ALA A 91 -3.23 1.71 -11.65
CA ALA A 91 -4.05 0.53 -11.95
C ALA A 91 -5.15 0.85 -12.98
N ARG A 92 -5.84 1.99 -12.80
CA ARG A 92 -6.87 2.46 -13.75
C ARG A 92 -6.29 2.73 -15.14
N ALA A 93 -5.14 3.39 -15.23
CA ALA A 93 -4.47 3.68 -16.51
C ALA A 93 -4.07 2.38 -17.24
N LEU A 94 -3.68 1.35 -16.50
CA LEU A 94 -3.32 0.03 -17.01
C LEU A 94 -4.50 -0.94 -17.17
N ARG A 95 -5.72 -0.51 -16.78
CA ARG A 95 -6.93 -1.36 -16.76
C ARG A 95 -6.78 -2.61 -15.89
N LEU A 96 -6.07 -2.48 -14.77
CA LEU A 96 -5.94 -3.48 -13.71
C LEU A 96 -7.09 -3.36 -12.71
N ASN A 97 -7.17 -4.31 -11.78
CA ASN A 97 -8.19 -4.30 -10.73
C ASN A 97 -7.85 -3.28 -9.65
N GLU A 98 -8.53 -2.12 -9.69
CA GLU A 98 -8.32 -1.03 -8.73
C GLU A 98 -8.61 -1.45 -7.29
N ASP A 99 -9.63 -2.28 -7.05
CA ASP A 99 -10.01 -2.71 -5.70
C ASP A 99 -8.96 -3.63 -5.06
N LEU A 100 -8.35 -4.53 -5.85
CA LEU A 100 -7.25 -5.37 -5.38
C LEU A 100 -6.00 -4.54 -5.11
N THR A 101 -5.64 -3.67 -6.05
CA THR A 101 -4.47 -2.77 -5.92
C THR A 101 -4.61 -1.90 -4.67
N GLU A 102 -5.78 -1.32 -4.44
CA GLU A 102 -6.07 -0.51 -3.24
C GLU A 102 -6.00 -1.34 -1.96
N ALA A 103 -6.53 -2.57 -1.95
CA ALA A 103 -6.47 -3.44 -0.78
C ALA A 103 -5.02 -3.79 -0.40
N ILE A 104 -4.17 -4.09 -1.37
CA ILE A 104 -2.75 -4.36 -1.16
C ILE A 104 -2.05 -3.10 -0.63
N ALA A 105 -2.25 -1.96 -1.30
CA ALA A 105 -1.65 -0.68 -0.89
C ALA A 105 -2.06 -0.26 0.52
N LEU A 106 -3.34 -0.42 0.91
CA LEU A 106 -3.79 -0.11 2.27
C LEU A 106 -3.27 -1.09 3.34
N GLY A 107 -2.87 -2.30 2.93
CA GLY A 107 -2.42 -3.34 3.84
C GLY A 107 -0.90 -3.41 4.04
N HIS A 108 -0.10 -2.81 3.17
CA HIS A 108 1.35 -3.03 3.11
C HIS A 108 2.08 -2.70 4.43
N ASP A 109 1.69 -1.61 5.09
CA ASP A 109 2.37 -1.06 6.27
C ASP A 109 1.76 -1.45 7.64
N LEU A 110 0.75 -2.33 7.66
CA LEU A 110 0.03 -2.70 8.90
C LEU A 110 0.94 -3.23 10.01
N GLY A 111 1.99 -3.96 9.63
CA GLY A 111 2.95 -4.58 10.53
C GLY A 111 4.16 -3.72 10.88
N HIS A 112 4.27 -2.51 10.35
CA HIS A 112 5.44 -1.67 10.58
C HIS A 112 5.62 -1.33 12.06
N SER A 113 6.89 -1.30 12.50
CA SER A 113 7.27 -0.95 13.87
C SER A 113 7.06 0.55 14.17
N PRO A 114 6.94 0.96 15.43
CA PRO A 114 7.15 2.36 15.81
C PRO A 114 8.58 2.82 15.46
N PHE A 115 8.75 4.11 15.19
CA PHE A 115 10.05 4.73 14.87
C PHE A 115 10.70 4.26 13.55
N GLY A 116 9.89 3.88 12.57
CA GLY A 116 10.33 3.56 11.21
C GLY A 116 11.38 2.43 11.16
N HIS A 117 12.32 2.52 10.24
CA HIS A 117 13.37 1.52 10.06
C HIS A 117 14.32 1.38 11.26
N SER A 118 14.56 2.47 12.02
CA SER A 118 15.36 2.39 13.24
C SER A 118 14.70 1.52 14.31
N GLY A 119 13.38 1.62 14.45
CA GLY A 119 12.60 0.75 15.34
C GLY A 119 12.54 -0.69 14.86
N GLU A 120 12.48 -0.91 13.56
CA GLU A 120 12.53 -2.23 12.94
C GLU A 120 13.87 -2.91 13.21
N GLN A 121 14.99 -2.22 12.95
CA GLN A 121 16.34 -2.74 13.22
C GLN A 121 16.53 -3.10 14.70
N ALA A 122 16.06 -2.25 15.61
CA ALA A 122 16.15 -2.54 17.05
C ALA A 122 15.32 -3.77 17.43
N LEU A 123 14.14 -3.95 16.86
CA LEU A 123 13.32 -5.14 17.09
C LEU A 123 13.94 -6.38 16.47
N ASP A 124 14.50 -6.30 15.28
CA ASP A 124 15.17 -7.41 14.62
C ASP A 124 16.37 -7.89 15.45
N ASP A 125 17.20 -6.97 15.94
CA ASP A 125 18.33 -7.27 16.82
C ASP A 125 17.88 -7.96 18.11
N LEU A 126 16.81 -7.48 18.75
CA LEU A 126 16.28 -8.06 19.99
C LEU A 126 15.61 -9.42 19.77
N MET A 127 15.06 -9.64 18.58
CA MET A 127 14.35 -10.86 18.21
C MET A 127 15.25 -11.87 17.47
N ARG A 128 16.54 -11.63 17.36
CA ARG A 128 17.48 -12.44 16.56
C ARG A 128 17.40 -13.94 16.88
N ASP A 129 17.34 -14.30 18.16
CA ASP A 129 17.22 -15.70 18.60
C ASP A 129 15.78 -16.26 18.47
N HIS A 130 14.82 -15.45 18.04
CA HIS A 130 13.40 -15.77 17.90
C HIS A 130 12.88 -15.61 16.46
N GLY A 131 13.78 -15.61 15.47
CA GLY A 131 13.42 -15.52 14.05
C GLY A 131 13.44 -14.10 13.47
N GLY A 132 13.93 -13.11 14.23
CA GLY A 132 14.04 -11.72 13.79
C GLY A 132 12.71 -10.98 13.73
N PHE A 133 12.76 -9.76 13.21
CA PHE A 133 11.58 -8.94 12.93
C PHE A 133 11.70 -8.30 11.56
N GLU A 134 10.64 -8.40 10.76
CA GLU A 134 10.52 -7.81 9.42
C GLU A 134 9.08 -7.37 9.22
N HIS A 135 8.86 -6.12 8.82
CA HIS A 135 7.54 -5.49 8.81
C HIS A 135 6.56 -6.13 7.82
N ASN A 136 7.02 -6.64 6.66
CA ASN A 136 6.13 -7.31 5.69
C ASN A 136 5.61 -8.64 6.25
N LYS A 137 6.48 -9.44 6.90
CA LYS A 137 6.07 -10.66 7.62
C LYS A 137 5.10 -10.35 8.74
N GLN A 138 5.34 -9.24 9.44
CA GLN A 138 4.45 -8.80 10.51
C GLN A 138 3.11 -8.27 9.95
N SER A 139 3.08 -7.59 8.80
CA SER A 139 1.84 -7.18 8.12
C SER A 139 0.98 -8.40 7.79
N ARG A 140 1.57 -9.44 7.21
CA ARG A 140 0.88 -10.72 6.98
C ARG A 140 0.38 -11.34 8.29
N ARG A 141 1.24 -11.43 9.30
CA ARG A 141 0.85 -11.99 10.60
C ARG A 141 -0.31 -11.23 11.23
N VAL A 142 -0.36 -9.91 11.07
CA VAL A 142 -1.48 -9.06 11.54
C VAL A 142 -2.78 -9.47 10.86
N VAL A 143 -2.81 -9.55 9.54
CA VAL A 143 -4.04 -9.83 8.78
C VAL A 143 -4.44 -11.30 8.79
N GLU A 144 -3.50 -12.23 8.97
CA GLU A 144 -3.79 -13.67 9.01
C GLU A 144 -4.11 -14.18 10.41
N LEU A 145 -3.55 -13.56 11.47
CA LEU A 145 -3.60 -14.12 12.82
C LEU A 145 -3.99 -13.13 13.93
N LEU A 146 -3.42 -11.92 13.96
CA LEU A 146 -3.48 -11.06 15.15
C LEU A 146 -4.71 -10.18 15.25
N GLU A 147 -5.38 -9.87 14.15
CA GLU A 147 -6.66 -9.17 14.18
C GLU A 147 -7.77 -10.11 14.69
N HIS A 148 -8.46 -9.69 15.73
CA HIS A 148 -9.57 -10.43 16.33
C HIS A 148 -10.89 -9.68 16.12
N LYS A 149 -11.43 -9.75 14.92
CA LYS A 149 -12.66 -9.05 14.55
C LYS A 149 -13.83 -10.01 14.31
N TYR A 150 -13.54 -11.20 13.81
CA TYR A 150 -14.53 -12.18 13.42
C TYR A 150 -14.48 -13.40 14.34
N PRO A 151 -15.63 -13.86 14.88
CA PRO A 151 -15.61 -14.97 15.82
C PRO A 151 -15.32 -16.34 15.19
N ALA A 152 -15.48 -16.45 13.87
CA ALA A 152 -15.34 -17.72 13.14
C ALA A 152 -13.91 -18.06 12.74
N PHE A 153 -13.00 -17.09 12.73
CA PHE A 153 -11.62 -17.28 12.30
C PHE A 153 -10.70 -16.20 12.89
N PRO A 154 -9.39 -16.50 13.03
CA PRO A 154 -8.39 -15.49 13.36
C PRO A 154 -8.12 -14.59 12.15
N GLY A 155 -7.57 -13.41 12.39
CA GLY A 155 -7.20 -12.48 11.34
C GLY A 155 -8.39 -11.87 10.61
N LEU A 156 -8.16 -11.45 9.38
CA LEU A 156 -9.13 -10.79 8.50
C LEU A 156 -9.69 -11.74 7.43
N ASN A 157 -9.14 -12.94 7.26
CA ASN A 157 -9.50 -13.91 6.23
C ASN A 157 -9.58 -13.27 4.84
N LEU A 158 -8.47 -12.64 4.41
CA LEU A 158 -8.35 -11.98 3.11
C LEU A 158 -8.24 -13.02 1.98
N THR A 159 -8.47 -12.61 0.74
CA THR A 159 -8.25 -13.45 -0.44
C THR A 159 -6.77 -13.76 -0.61
N TRP A 160 -6.51 -14.86 -1.32
CA TRP A 160 -5.15 -15.29 -1.61
C TRP A 160 -4.36 -14.19 -2.36
N GLU A 161 -4.98 -13.52 -3.32
CA GLU A 161 -4.36 -12.48 -4.14
C GLU A 161 -3.94 -11.26 -3.29
N THR A 162 -4.78 -10.88 -2.33
CA THR A 162 -4.42 -9.81 -1.38
C THR A 162 -3.26 -10.23 -0.48
N LEU A 163 -3.27 -11.47 0.04
CA LEU A 163 -2.19 -12.00 0.86
C LEU A 163 -0.88 -12.17 0.08
N GLU A 164 -0.96 -12.57 -1.18
CA GLU A 164 0.20 -12.66 -2.07
C GLU A 164 0.81 -11.28 -2.31
N GLY A 165 -0.01 -10.27 -2.58
CA GLY A 165 0.47 -8.91 -2.74
C GLY A 165 1.12 -8.33 -1.48
N LEU A 166 0.64 -8.69 -0.29
CA LEU A 166 1.24 -8.29 0.99
C LEU A 166 2.54 -9.04 1.32
N ALA A 167 2.80 -10.17 0.67
CA ALA A 167 4.01 -10.98 0.92
C ALA A 167 5.28 -10.35 0.32
N LYS A 168 5.13 -9.41 -0.61
CA LYS A 168 6.24 -8.86 -1.42
C LYS A 168 7.12 -10.01 -1.97
N HIS A 169 8.42 -9.99 -1.78
CA HIS A 169 9.31 -10.98 -2.43
C HIS A 169 9.63 -12.23 -1.57
N ASP A 170 9.23 -12.28 -0.30
CA ASP A 170 9.84 -13.22 0.64
C ASP A 170 9.11 -14.55 0.88
N THR A 171 7.81 -14.61 0.75
CA THR A 171 7.07 -15.87 0.93
C THR A 171 5.71 -15.80 0.27
N VAL A 172 5.57 -16.41 -0.90
CA VAL A 172 4.26 -16.61 -1.53
C VAL A 172 3.37 -17.39 -0.54
N PRO A 173 2.14 -16.94 -0.27
CA PRO A 173 1.22 -17.67 0.60
C PRO A 173 1.00 -19.09 0.06
N GLU A 174 0.84 -20.05 0.95
CA GLU A 174 0.37 -21.37 0.52
C GLU A 174 -1.02 -21.21 -0.10
N PRO A 175 -1.28 -21.85 -1.26
CA PRO A 175 -2.60 -21.81 -1.86
C PRO A 175 -3.63 -22.42 -0.90
N PRO A 176 -4.90 -21.99 -0.97
CA PRO A 176 -5.97 -22.59 -0.17
C PRO A 176 -6.00 -24.12 -0.34
N LEU A 177 -6.38 -24.83 0.73
CA LEU A 177 -6.42 -26.30 0.77
C LEU A 177 -7.10 -26.89 -0.48
N GLY A 178 -6.36 -27.75 -1.21
CA GLY A 178 -6.84 -28.43 -2.41
C GLY A 178 -6.49 -27.76 -3.74
N GLN A 179 -5.81 -26.63 -3.73
CA GLN A 179 -5.28 -25.98 -4.94
C GLN A 179 -3.78 -26.29 -5.10
N ALA A 180 -3.35 -26.53 -6.34
CA ALA A 180 -1.93 -26.72 -6.64
C ALA A 180 -1.20 -25.37 -6.48
N ALA A 181 0.01 -25.42 -5.91
CA ALA A 181 0.94 -24.31 -6.02
C ALA A 181 1.19 -24.01 -7.50
N THR A 182 0.90 -22.80 -7.94
CA THR A 182 1.23 -22.40 -9.30
C THR A 182 2.71 -22.04 -9.35
N GLU A 183 3.41 -22.46 -10.41
CA GLU A 183 4.80 -22.08 -10.70
C GLU A 183 4.92 -20.60 -11.11
N PHE A 184 4.09 -19.70 -10.57
CA PHE A 184 4.24 -18.27 -10.81
C PHE A 184 5.38 -17.73 -9.98
N HIS A 185 6.45 -17.34 -10.65
CA HIS A 185 7.63 -16.73 -10.05
C HIS A 185 7.50 -15.20 -9.82
N HIS A 186 6.34 -14.62 -10.14
CA HIS A 186 6.11 -13.17 -10.05
C HIS A 186 4.75 -12.89 -9.43
N SER A 187 4.70 -11.85 -8.59
CA SER A 187 3.46 -11.30 -8.04
C SER A 187 2.55 -10.73 -9.15
N SER A 188 1.25 -10.61 -8.86
CA SER A 188 0.29 -9.99 -9.78
C SER A 188 0.73 -8.58 -10.18
N LEU A 189 0.25 -8.08 -11.33
CA LEU A 189 0.54 -6.72 -11.76
C LEU A 189 -0.04 -5.69 -10.78
N GLU A 190 -1.17 -5.99 -10.17
CA GLU A 190 -1.77 -5.19 -9.11
C GLU A 190 -0.84 -5.02 -7.89
N ALA A 191 -0.17 -6.10 -7.48
CA ALA A 191 0.82 -6.07 -6.41
C ALA A 191 2.06 -5.27 -6.80
N GLN A 192 2.57 -5.46 -8.03
CA GLN A 192 3.71 -4.70 -8.56
C GLN A 192 3.40 -3.20 -8.65
N VAL A 193 2.16 -2.82 -9.02
CA VAL A 193 1.70 -1.42 -9.03
C VAL A 193 1.63 -0.86 -7.62
N ALA A 194 1.16 -1.63 -6.64
CA ALA A 194 1.14 -1.19 -5.25
C ALA A 194 2.56 -0.94 -4.71
N ASP A 195 3.52 -1.83 -5.02
CA ASP A 195 4.92 -1.65 -4.63
C ASP A 195 5.55 -0.43 -5.31
N LEU A 196 5.33 -0.24 -6.61
CA LEU A 196 5.82 0.92 -7.35
C LEU A 196 5.23 2.24 -6.80
N ALA A 197 3.94 2.24 -6.46
CA ALA A 197 3.29 3.41 -5.89
C ALA A 197 3.85 3.76 -4.51
N ASP A 198 4.15 2.76 -3.67
CA ASP A 198 4.82 2.95 -2.39
C ASP A 198 6.20 3.61 -2.58
N GLU A 199 7.00 3.11 -3.52
CA GLU A 199 8.33 3.67 -3.83
C GLU A 199 8.25 5.12 -4.33
N ILE A 200 7.35 5.43 -5.27
CA ILE A 200 7.13 6.79 -5.78
C ILE A 200 6.71 7.72 -4.64
N THR A 201 5.75 7.29 -3.82
CA THR A 201 5.22 8.07 -2.71
C THR A 201 6.29 8.31 -1.64
N TYR A 202 7.08 7.29 -1.33
CA TYR A 202 8.18 7.39 -0.35
C TYR A 202 9.18 8.48 -0.74
N TYR A 203 9.70 8.47 -1.97
CA TYR A 203 10.66 9.49 -2.41
C TYR A 203 10.04 10.90 -2.43
N SER A 204 8.79 11.04 -2.87
CA SER A 204 8.11 12.32 -2.88
C SER A 204 7.92 12.88 -1.47
N HIS A 205 7.51 12.04 -0.53
CA HIS A 205 7.31 12.44 0.87
C HIS A 205 8.61 12.80 1.57
N ASP A 206 9.69 12.06 1.34
CA ASP A 206 11.00 12.38 1.93
C ASP A 206 11.54 13.73 1.45
N LEU A 207 11.29 14.08 0.17
CA LEU A 207 11.65 15.40 -0.36
C LEU A 207 10.80 16.52 0.27
N ASP A 208 9.49 16.34 0.32
CA ASP A 208 8.53 17.32 0.84
C ASP A 208 8.77 17.58 2.34
N ASP A 209 8.76 16.52 3.14
CA ASP A 209 9.03 16.62 4.58
C ASP A 209 10.45 17.13 4.87
N GLY A 210 11.44 16.79 4.01
CA GLY A 210 12.81 17.26 4.10
C GLY A 210 12.94 18.77 3.86
N LEU A 211 12.18 19.31 2.91
CA LEU A 211 12.10 20.74 2.64
C LEU A 211 11.37 21.48 3.77
N ASP A 212 10.20 20.98 4.17
CA ASP A 212 9.38 21.59 5.23
C ASP A 212 10.09 21.62 6.59
N SER A 213 10.88 20.59 6.89
CA SER A 213 11.67 20.54 8.13
C SER A 213 12.96 21.38 8.07
N GLY A 214 13.35 21.89 6.90
CA GLY A 214 14.60 22.62 6.69
C GLY A 214 15.86 21.72 6.67
N LEU A 215 15.72 20.40 6.63
CA LEU A 215 16.85 19.46 6.45
C LEU A 215 17.38 19.46 5.02
N LEU A 216 16.51 19.76 4.05
CA LEU A 216 16.85 19.97 2.65
C LEU A 216 16.61 21.43 2.28
N THR A 217 17.35 21.92 1.27
CA THR A 217 17.11 23.22 0.65
C THR A 217 17.02 23.05 -0.87
N GLU A 218 16.23 23.90 -1.53
CA GLU A 218 16.09 23.88 -2.98
C GLU A 218 17.44 24.03 -3.69
N GLU A 219 18.37 24.87 -3.19
CA GLU A 219 19.69 25.07 -3.79
C GLU A 219 20.52 23.77 -3.77
N ARG A 220 20.37 22.98 -2.69
CA ARG A 220 21.04 21.67 -2.60
C ARG A 220 20.44 20.68 -3.58
N LEU A 221 19.11 20.63 -3.69
CA LEU A 221 18.41 19.77 -4.63
C LEU A 221 18.75 20.15 -6.09
N GLU A 222 18.76 21.44 -6.43
CA GLU A 222 19.16 21.91 -7.76
C GLU A 222 20.62 21.58 -8.13
N ARG A 223 21.51 21.57 -7.14
CA ARG A 223 22.91 21.23 -7.35
C ARG A 223 23.13 19.73 -7.52
N ASP A 224 22.47 18.92 -6.70
CA ASP A 224 22.83 17.51 -6.52
C ASP A 224 21.88 16.54 -7.26
N ILE A 225 20.68 16.99 -7.70
CA ILE A 225 19.64 16.15 -8.31
C ILE A 225 19.24 16.69 -9.69
N ASP A 226 19.61 15.98 -10.75
CA ASP A 226 19.31 16.38 -12.14
C ASP A 226 17.80 16.44 -12.40
N PHE A 227 17.05 15.47 -11.91
CA PHE A 227 15.59 15.42 -12.07
C PHE A 227 14.91 16.65 -11.43
N TRP A 228 15.35 17.06 -10.25
CA TRP A 228 14.85 18.29 -9.59
C TRP A 228 15.13 19.52 -10.46
N ARG A 229 16.35 19.66 -10.99
CA ARG A 229 16.75 20.77 -11.85
C ARG A 229 15.89 20.87 -13.11
N ASP A 230 15.61 19.72 -13.74
CA ASP A 230 14.79 19.66 -14.95
C ASP A 230 13.32 20.00 -14.65
N ALA A 231 12.77 19.50 -13.54
CA ALA A 231 11.41 19.80 -13.09
C ALA A 231 11.27 21.29 -12.73
N SER A 232 12.21 21.82 -11.96
CA SER A 232 12.29 23.24 -11.58
C SER A 232 12.36 24.15 -12.81
N GLY A 233 13.18 23.78 -13.81
CA GLY A 233 13.29 24.51 -15.07
C GLY A 233 11.98 24.52 -15.87
N ARG A 234 11.28 23.39 -15.94
CA ARG A 234 9.95 23.31 -16.59
C ARG A 234 8.92 24.18 -15.85
N MET A 235 8.86 24.07 -14.55
CA MET A 235 7.94 24.84 -13.70
C MET A 235 8.15 26.35 -13.91
N ARG A 236 9.40 26.83 -13.86
CA ARG A 236 9.71 28.27 -14.09
C ARG A 236 9.32 28.71 -15.51
N SER A 237 9.46 27.85 -16.50
CA SER A 237 9.04 28.12 -17.89
C SER A 237 7.54 28.23 -18.06
N GLU A 238 6.75 27.46 -17.30
CA GLU A 238 5.30 27.39 -17.42
C GLU A 238 4.59 28.41 -16.52
N HIS A 239 5.10 28.66 -15.33
CA HIS A 239 4.43 29.46 -14.30
C HIS A 239 5.20 30.73 -13.88
N GLY A 240 6.43 30.94 -14.38
CA GLY A 240 7.28 32.06 -13.98
C GLY A 240 7.89 31.87 -12.59
N ASP A 241 8.30 32.98 -11.98
CA ASP A 241 8.82 32.96 -10.60
C ASP A 241 7.67 32.86 -9.60
N LEU A 242 7.53 31.69 -9.01
CA LEU A 242 6.60 31.43 -7.91
C LEU A 242 7.28 31.76 -6.56
N ALA A 243 6.47 32.05 -5.54
CA ALA A 243 6.94 32.18 -4.18
C ALA A 243 7.58 30.84 -3.72
N ASP A 244 8.62 30.90 -2.89
CA ASP A 244 9.36 29.74 -2.42
C ASP A 244 8.45 28.68 -1.78
N GLU A 245 7.42 29.12 -1.07
CA GLU A 245 6.39 28.28 -0.43
C GLU A 245 5.55 27.45 -1.42
N CYS A 246 5.54 27.80 -2.71
CA CYS A 246 4.73 27.12 -3.73
C CYS A 246 5.58 26.28 -4.70
N ARG A 247 6.88 26.53 -4.80
CA ARG A 247 7.71 25.90 -5.87
C ARG A 247 7.84 24.40 -5.73
N HIS A 248 8.11 23.91 -4.54
CA HIS A 248 8.31 22.47 -4.35
C HIS A 248 7.03 21.65 -4.61
N TYR A 249 5.85 22.19 -4.37
CA TYR A 249 4.57 21.51 -4.67
C TYR A 249 4.32 21.26 -6.17
N PHE A 250 5.04 21.96 -7.05
CA PHE A 250 4.98 21.74 -8.49
C PHE A 250 6.09 20.80 -9.00
N ILE A 251 7.06 20.50 -8.16
CA ILE A 251 8.25 19.73 -8.53
C ILE A 251 8.10 18.27 -8.05
N ILE A 252 7.47 18.07 -6.90
CA ILE A 252 7.16 16.76 -6.32
C ILE A 252 5.87 16.23 -6.90
#